data_575db9b54a5511d0f285c1a7528a8ad9
#
_entry.id   575db9b54a5511d0f285c1a7528a8ad9
#
_cell.length_a   1.000
_cell.length_b   1.000
_cell.length_c   1.000
_cell.angle_alpha   90.00
_cell.angle_beta   90.00
_cell.angle_gamma   90.00
#
_symmetry.space_group_name_H-M   'P 1'
#
loop_
_entity.id
_entity.type
_entity.pdbx_description
1 polymer ?
#
loop_
_entity_poly.entity_id
_entity_poly.type
_entity_poly.pdbx_seq_one_letter_code
_entity_poly.pdbx_strand_id
1 'polypeptide(L)'
;NPLPYIEIDDEYVMCVDTNGTEVLGPLEITTGLPDSDYTFIWRDDTGSVIETGSSFVPTQGGVYTLEVFDAILATQCAAPIEVFTVIESGPPTVTAVVTTPAFADTHIIEATATGIGDYEYNIDQGPWQETGTFVGVNPGERVVNVRDLNGCGVGQAVVYIIDYPKYFTPNGDGFHDTWNIKAISDQFNAKIQIFDRYGKLLKEIRTSGEGWDGTYNGSRLPSSDYWFVLSYNEPVTGEPTVLNAHFTLKR
;
A
#
# COMPACT_ATOMS: atom_id res chain seq x y z
N ASN A 1 16.86 -14.32 -50.16
CA ASN A 1 15.89 -13.73 -49.22
C ASN A 1 16.63 -12.75 -48.36
N PRO A 2 16.07 -11.56 -48.07
CA PRO A 2 16.62 -10.74 -47.01
C PRO A 2 16.49 -11.52 -45.68
N LEU A 3 17.46 -11.34 -44.79
CA LEU A 3 17.39 -11.86 -43.42
C LEU A 3 16.09 -11.40 -42.75
N PRO A 4 15.44 -12.22 -41.93
CA PRO A 4 14.23 -11.82 -41.27
C PRO A 4 14.53 -10.63 -40.33
N TYR A 5 13.62 -9.70 -40.30
CA TYR A 5 13.59 -8.71 -39.24
C TYR A 5 13.00 -9.39 -37.99
N ILE A 6 13.74 -9.40 -36.92
CA ILE A 6 13.31 -9.99 -35.65
C ILE A 6 12.80 -8.82 -34.80
N GLU A 7 11.56 -8.90 -34.37
CA GLU A 7 10.94 -7.88 -33.53
C GLU A 7 10.75 -8.44 -32.10
N ILE A 8 11.78 -8.29 -31.28
CA ILE A 8 11.71 -8.56 -29.86
C ILE A 8 12.11 -7.27 -29.10
N ASP A 9 11.56 -7.09 -27.91
CA ASP A 9 11.88 -5.94 -27.07
C ASP A 9 13.26 -6.11 -26.42
N ASP A 10 13.91 -5.00 -26.08
CA ASP A 10 15.21 -5.01 -25.38
C ASP A 10 15.07 -5.44 -23.90
N GLU A 11 13.86 -5.33 -23.34
CA GLU A 11 13.58 -5.66 -21.94
C GLU A 11 12.19 -6.29 -21.78
N TYR A 12 12.13 -7.32 -20.95
CA TYR A 12 10.90 -8.02 -20.56
C TYR A 12 10.80 -8.09 -19.04
N VAL A 13 9.57 -8.06 -18.54
CA VAL A 13 9.29 -8.24 -17.10
C VAL A 13 8.73 -9.64 -16.87
N MET A 14 9.36 -10.38 -15.98
CA MET A 14 8.87 -11.65 -15.47
C MET A 14 8.34 -11.47 -14.06
N CYS A 15 7.04 -11.70 -13.87
CA CYS A 15 6.45 -11.58 -12.54
C CYS A 15 6.76 -12.82 -11.69
N VAL A 16 7.31 -12.59 -10.53
CA VAL A 16 7.65 -13.61 -9.53
C VAL A 16 6.89 -13.37 -8.23
N ASP A 17 6.86 -14.36 -7.35
CA ASP A 17 6.34 -14.18 -5.99
C ASP A 17 7.22 -13.19 -5.19
N THR A 18 6.73 -12.76 -4.04
CA THR A 18 7.43 -11.77 -3.19
C THR A 18 8.88 -12.17 -2.84
N ASN A 19 9.20 -13.46 -2.89
CA ASN A 19 10.52 -13.98 -2.55
C ASN A 19 11.38 -14.33 -3.79
N GLY A 20 10.83 -14.22 -5.02
CA GLY A 20 11.51 -14.57 -6.25
C GLY A 20 11.67 -16.09 -6.46
N THR A 21 10.83 -16.89 -5.85
CA THR A 21 10.94 -18.35 -5.89
C THR A 21 9.98 -19.01 -6.86
N GLU A 22 8.89 -18.35 -7.19
CA GLU A 22 7.85 -18.84 -8.08
C GLU A 22 7.49 -17.80 -9.14
N VAL A 23 7.41 -18.22 -10.40
CA VAL A 23 6.97 -17.36 -11.50
C VAL A 23 5.44 -17.28 -11.50
N LEU A 24 4.91 -16.05 -11.41
CA LEU A 24 3.47 -15.76 -11.35
C LEU A 24 2.85 -15.59 -12.74
N GLY A 25 2.93 -16.57 -13.56
CA GLY A 25 2.44 -16.54 -14.93
C GLY A 25 3.59 -16.58 -15.93
N PRO A 26 3.53 -17.49 -16.90
CA PRO A 26 4.62 -17.66 -17.83
C PRO A 26 4.74 -16.44 -18.75
N LEU A 27 5.95 -15.89 -18.81
CA LEU A 27 6.33 -14.93 -19.83
C LEU A 27 6.77 -15.74 -21.07
N GLU A 28 6.07 -15.64 -22.17
CA GLU A 28 6.48 -16.25 -23.44
C GLU A 28 6.98 -15.16 -24.40
N ILE A 29 8.24 -15.26 -24.80
CA ILE A 29 8.88 -14.37 -25.77
C ILE A 29 8.86 -15.10 -27.11
N THR A 30 8.17 -14.53 -28.10
CA THR A 30 8.02 -15.16 -29.44
C THR A 30 8.62 -14.28 -30.52
N THR A 31 9.29 -14.89 -31.47
CA THR A 31 9.85 -14.21 -32.65
C THR A 31 8.82 -13.95 -33.74
N GLY A 32 7.65 -14.61 -33.67
CA GLY A 32 6.65 -14.57 -34.75
C GLY A 32 7.07 -15.23 -36.04
N LEU A 33 8.24 -15.86 -36.10
CA LEU A 33 8.77 -16.55 -37.27
C LEU A 33 8.48 -18.05 -37.21
N PRO A 34 8.21 -18.73 -38.37
CA PRO A 34 7.91 -20.16 -38.38
C PRO A 34 9.18 -21.02 -38.21
N ASP A 35 9.09 -22.06 -37.37
CA ASP A 35 10.15 -23.07 -37.18
C ASP A 35 10.49 -23.87 -38.46
N SER A 36 9.60 -23.89 -39.48
CA SER A 36 9.85 -24.54 -40.72
C SER A 36 10.91 -23.85 -41.60
N ASP A 37 11.06 -22.54 -41.41
CA ASP A 37 11.85 -21.68 -42.29
C ASP A 37 13.12 -21.18 -41.64
N TYR A 38 13.15 -21.21 -40.29
CA TYR A 38 14.24 -20.66 -39.47
C TYR A 38 14.68 -21.62 -38.37
N THR A 39 15.94 -21.48 -37.97
CA THR A 39 16.52 -22.14 -36.79
C THR A 39 16.84 -21.06 -35.75
N PHE A 40 16.44 -21.29 -34.51
CA PHE A 40 16.60 -20.38 -33.40
C PHE A 40 17.59 -20.95 -32.39
N ILE A 41 18.42 -20.09 -31.78
CA ILE A 41 19.31 -20.46 -30.72
C ILE A 41 19.20 -19.37 -29.61
N TRP A 42 18.57 -19.73 -28.54
CA TRP A 42 18.49 -18.90 -27.36
C TRP A 42 19.62 -19.27 -26.37
N ARG A 43 20.33 -18.28 -25.84
CA ARG A 43 21.40 -18.52 -24.88
C ARG A 43 21.24 -17.64 -23.65
N ASP A 44 21.70 -18.16 -22.51
CA ASP A 44 21.86 -17.40 -21.29
C ASP A 44 23.17 -16.55 -21.31
N ASP A 45 23.41 -15.82 -20.23
CA ASP A 45 24.59 -14.97 -20.03
C ASP A 45 25.92 -15.75 -19.98
N THR A 46 25.87 -17.08 -19.74
CA THR A 46 27.05 -17.95 -19.80
C THR A 46 27.36 -18.41 -21.24
N GLY A 47 26.48 -18.13 -22.19
CA GLY A 47 26.54 -18.60 -23.57
C GLY A 47 26.01 -20.01 -23.78
N SER A 48 25.40 -20.62 -22.76
CA SER A 48 24.79 -21.96 -22.86
C SER A 48 23.48 -21.87 -23.64
N VAL A 49 23.27 -22.84 -24.56
CA VAL A 49 21.99 -22.96 -25.30
C VAL A 49 20.91 -23.44 -24.32
N ILE A 50 19.81 -22.68 -24.22
CA ILE A 50 18.69 -22.96 -23.33
C ILE A 50 17.40 -23.32 -24.07
N GLU A 51 17.23 -22.86 -25.30
CA GLU A 51 16.07 -23.16 -26.14
C GLU A 51 16.44 -23.08 -27.62
N THR A 52 15.67 -23.79 -28.51
CA THR A 52 15.89 -23.83 -29.95
C THR A 52 14.61 -23.66 -30.78
N GLY A 53 13.49 -23.33 -30.15
CA GLY A 53 12.21 -23.05 -30.83
C GLY A 53 12.03 -21.57 -31.15
N SER A 54 10.95 -21.26 -31.88
CA SER A 54 10.57 -19.88 -32.25
C SER A 54 10.07 -19.05 -31.06
N SER A 55 9.86 -19.65 -29.89
CA SER A 55 9.54 -18.99 -28.64
C SER A 55 10.42 -19.47 -27.49
N PHE A 56 10.56 -18.63 -26.46
CA PHE A 56 11.33 -18.89 -25.25
C PHE A 56 10.52 -18.48 -24.02
N VAL A 57 10.53 -19.32 -22.99
CA VAL A 57 9.91 -19.05 -21.70
C VAL A 57 11.01 -18.99 -20.64
N PRO A 58 11.40 -17.79 -20.20
CA PRO A 58 12.41 -17.63 -19.16
C PRO A 58 11.90 -18.15 -17.81
N THR A 59 12.80 -18.77 -17.06
CA THR A 59 12.55 -19.27 -15.70
C THR A 59 13.24 -18.46 -14.63
N GLN A 60 14.08 -17.49 -15.00
CA GLN A 60 14.79 -16.59 -14.12
C GLN A 60 15.12 -15.28 -14.86
N GLY A 61 15.37 -14.22 -14.10
CA GLY A 61 15.88 -12.97 -14.65
C GLY A 61 17.32 -13.13 -15.16
N GLY A 62 17.71 -12.29 -16.13
CA GLY A 62 19.05 -12.31 -16.69
C GLY A 62 19.14 -11.67 -18.07
N VAL A 63 20.34 -11.70 -18.62
CA VAL A 63 20.59 -11.25 -20.00
C VAL A 63 20.60 -12.47 -20.91
N TYR A 64 19.88 -12.37 -21.99
CA TYR A 64 19.71 -13.44 -22.97
C TYR A 64 20.09 -12.96 -24.37
N THR A 65 20.44 -13.91 -25.22
CA THR A 65 20.70 -13.65 -26.63
C THR A 65 19.91 -14.60 -27.53
N LEU A 66 19.50 -14.08 -28.68
CA LEU A 66 18.84 -14.82 -29.72
C LEU A 66 19.63 -14.76 -31.02
N GLU A 67 19.96 -15.91 -31.57
CA GLU A 67 20.51 -16.06 -32.92
C GLU A 67 19.48 -16.73 -33.81
N VAL A 68 19.24 -16.20 -35.01
CA VAL A 68 18.30 -16.77 -36.00
C VAL A 68 19.00 -17.01 -37.31
N PHE A 69 18.84 -18.19 -37.85
CA PHE A 69 19.44 -18.66 -39.12
C PHE A 69 18.34 -19.10 -40.10
N ASP A 70 18.56 -18.85 -41.39
CA ASP A 70 17.71 -19.43 -42.45
C ASP A 70 17.95 -20.94 -42.50
N ALA A 71 16.89 -21.73 -42.29
CA ALA A 71 16.95 -23.20 -42.30
C ALA A 71 17.07 -23.81 -43.71
N ILE A 72 16.68 -23.06 -44.73
CA ILE A 72 16.55 -23.57 -46.13
C ILE A 72 17.84 -23.35 -46.92
N LEU A 73 18.53 -22.24 -46.66
CA LEU A 73 19.79 -21.93 -47.32
C LEU A 73 20.95 -22.47 -46.51
N ALA A 74 21.66 -23.47 -47.03
CA ALA A 74 22.93 -24.00 -46.47
C ALA A 74 24.04 -22.94 -46.34
N THR A 75 23.76 -21.69 -46.59
CA THR A 75 24.64 -20.52 -46.55
C THR A 75 24.42 -19.76 -45.26
N GLN A 76 24.48 -20.33 -44.11
CA GLN A 76 24.63 -19.71 -42.78
C GLN A 76 24.47 -18.16 -42.71
N CYS A 77 23.46 -17.62 -43.39
CA CYS A 77 23.08 -16.24 -43.23
C CYS A 77 22.38 -16.10 -41.86
N ALA A 78 23.09 -15.60 -40.86
CA ALA A 78 22.55 -15.26 -39.57
C ALA A 78 21.97 -13.84 -39.57
N ALA A 79 20.85 -13.64 -38.91
CA ALA A 79 20.41 -12.30 -38.50
C ALA A 79 21.41 -11.71 -37.49
N PRO A 80 21.42 -10.39 -37.27
CA PRO A 80 22.12 -9.83 -36.12
C PRO A 80 21.70 -10.55 -34.85
N ILE A 81 22.66 -10.68 -33.91
CA ILE A 81 22.35 -11.23 -32.58
C ILE A 81 21.51 -10.22 -31.85
N GLU A 82 20.32 -10.62 -31.42
CA GLU A 82 19.48 -9.81 -30.52
C GLU A 82 19.89 -10.10 -29.09
N VAL A 83 20.01 -9.03 -28.29
CA VAL A 83 20.35 -9.11 -26.88
C VAL A 83 19.22 -8.44 -26.09
N PHE A 84 18.66 -9.13 -25.13
CA PHE A 84 17.58 -8.59 -24.29
C PHE A 84 17.75 -8.97 -22.84
N THR A 85 17.07 -8.25 -21.98
CA THR A 85 17.09 -8.48 -20.52
C THR A 85 15.72 -8.93 -20.05
N VAL A 86 15.67 -9.92 -19.18
CA VAL A 86 14.49 -10.28 -18.41
C VAL A 86 14.72 -9.82 -16.98
N ILE A 87 13.90 -8.88 -16.51
CA ILE A 87 13.93 -8.43 -15.11
C ILE A 87 12.83 -9.16 -14.33
N GLU A 88 13.16 -9.51 -13.08
CA GLU A 88 12.19 -10.06 -12.15
C GLU A 88 11.52 -8.92 -11.39
N SER A 89 10.20 -9.01 -11.24
CA SER A 89 9.42 -8.09 -10.41
C SER A 89 8.29 -8.85 -9.73
N GLY A 90 7.83 -8.38 -8.58
CA GLY A 90 6.82 -9.09 -7.81
C GLY A 90 5.99 -8.19 -6.90
N PRO A 91 4.89 -8.72 -6.34
CA PRO A 91 4.04 -7.97 -5.44
C PRO A 91 4.77 -7.59 -4.15
N PRO A 92 4.54 -6.38 -3.61
CA PRO A 92 5.15 -5.95 -2.36
C PRO A 92 4.51 -6.62 -1.14
N THR A 93 5.33 -6.94 -0.14
CA THR A 93 4.85 -7.08 1.24
C THR A 93 4.91 -5.70 1.90
N VAL A 94 3.78 -5.21 2.41
CA VAL A 94 3.63 -3.85 2.92
C VAL A 94 3.53 -3.85 4.43
N THR A 95 4.30 -2.99 5.09
CA THR A 95 4.11 -2.61 6.48
C THR A 95 3.91 -1.11 6.57
N ALA A 96 3.03 -0.65 7.48
CA ALA A 96 2.82 0.77 7.71
C ALA A 96 2.63 1.02 9.21
N VAL A 97 3.19 2.11 9.70
CA VAL A 97 3.11 2.51 11.11
C VAL A 97 2.82 4.00 11.22
N VAL A 98 2.05 4.39 12.24
CA VAL A 98 1.91 5.79 12.64
C VAL A 98 3.10 6.12 13.54
N THR A 99 3.95 7.05 13.12
CA THR A 99 5.18 7.41 13.85
C THR A 99 4.99 8.55 14.86
N THR A 100 3.87 9.26 14.75
CA THR A 100 3.49 10.32 15.69
C THR A 100 2.66 9.76 16.84
N PRO A 101 2.76 10.33 18.06
CA PRO A 101 1.90 9.96 19.17
C PRO A 101 0.41 10.13 18.85
N ALA A 102 -0.44 9.39 19.54
CA ALA A 102 -1.88 9.63 19.52
C ALA A 102 -2.17 11.09 19.92
N PHE A 103 -3.14 11.72 19.24
CA PHE A 103 -3.57 13.12 19.48
C PHE A 103 -2.53 14.20 19.14
N ALA A 104 -1.54 13.90 18.33
CA ALA A 104 -0.61 14.91 17.82
C ALA A 104 -1.33 15.93 16.92
N ASP A 105 -0.80 17.15 16.79
CA ASP A 105 -1.36 18.19 15.92
C ASP A 105 -1.20 17.82 14.42
N THR A 106 -0.19 17.02 14.11
CA THR A 106 0.08 16.54 12.75
C THR A 106 0.46 15.07 12.84
N HIS A 107 -0.22 14.24 12.05
CA HIS A 107 0.07 12.82 12.01
C HIS A 107 0.93 12.45 10.82
N ILE A 108 1.85 11.51 11.04
CA ILE A 108 2.77 10.98 10.05
C ILE A 108 2.62 9.45 10.01
N ILE A 109 2.49 8.91 8.80
CA ILE A 109 2.55 7.49 8.54
C ILE A 109 3.84 7.20 7.76
N GLU A 110 4.55 6.17 8.19
CA GLU A 110 5.67 5.60 7.45
C GLU A 110 5.31 4.18 7.01
N ALA A 111 5.37 3.97 5.71
CA ALA A 111 5.16 2.68 5.08
C ALA A 111 6.44 2.20 4.41
N THR A 112 6.65 0.90 4.46
CA THR A 112 7.75 0.22 3.80
C THR A 112 7.21 -0.95 2.98
N ALA A 113 7.75 -1.11 1.79
CA ALA A 113 7.52 -2.26 0.94
C ALA A 113 8.79 -3.12 0.89
N THR A 114 8.62 -4.42 0.91
CA THR A 114 9.69 -5.40 0.70
C THR A 114 9.25 -6.40 -0.35
N GLY A 115 10.19 -6.90 -1.14
CA GLY A 115 9.97 -7.80 -2.26
C GLY A 115 10.98 -7.52 -3.36
N ILE A 116 10.74 -8.10 -4.54
CA ILE A 116 11.55 -7.92 -5.74
C ILE A 116 10.78 -6.97 -6.66
N GLY A 117 11.28 -5.75 -6.85
CA GLY A 117 10.66 -4.74 -7.72
C GLY A 117 10.84 -3.32 -7.22
N ASP A 118 10.34 -2.38 -8.00
CA ASP A 118 10.28 -0.96 -7.71
C ASP A 118 8.86 -0.55 -7.37
N TYR A 119 8.68 0.21 -6.28
CA TYR A 119 7.37 0.41 -5.69
C TYR A 119 6.98 1.88 -5.56
N GLU A 120 5.69 2.15 -5.80
CA GLU A 120 5.05 3.42 -5.49
C GLU A 120 3.98 3.23 -4.41
N TYR A 121 3.73 4.30 -3.68
CA TYR A 121 2.85 4.33 -2.51
C TYR A 121 1.72 5.33 -2.70
N ASN A 122 0.53 5.01 -2.21
CA ASN A 122 -0.52 5.99 -1.99
C ASN A 122 -1.26 5.74 -0.68
N ILE A 123 -2.03 6.74 -0.22
CA ILE A 123 -2.92 6.61 0.92
C ILE A 123 -4.36 6.92 0.48
N ASP A 124 -5.31 6.06 0.85
CA ASP A 124 -6.75 6.23 0.63
C ASP A 124 -7.13 6.61 -0.83
N GLN A 125 -6.49 6.05 -1.84
CA GLN A 125 -6.69 6.39 -3.25
C GLN A 125 -6.21 7.81 -3.66
N GLY A 126 -5.33 8.41 -2.86
CA GLY A 126 -4.65 9.66 -3.21
C GLY A 126 -3.64 9.48 -4.36
N PRO A 127 -2.87 10.52 -4.67
CA PRO A 127 -1.83 10.43 -5.70
C PRO A 127 -0.74 9.41 -5.30
N TRP A 128 -0.16 8.77 -6.31
CA TRP A 128 0.99 7.90 -6.13
C TRP A 128 2.27 8.72 -5.93
N GLN A 129 3.16 8.23 -5.08
CA GLN A 129 4.46 8.84 -4.77
C GLN A 129 5.53 7.75 -4.56
N GLU A 130 6.78 8.10 -4.77
CA GLU A 130 7.93 7.17 -4.66
C GLU A 130 8.29 6.81 -3.22
N THR A 131 7.85 7.61 -2.25
CA THR A 131 8.20 7.42 -0.83
C THR A 131 7.00 6.97 -0.02
N GLY A 132 7.22 6.12 0.98
CA GLY A 132 6.19 5.66 1.90
C GLY A 132 5.86 6.63 3.05
N THR A 133 6.37 7.87 3.05
CA THR A 133 6.12 8.85 4.10
C THR A 133 4.94 9.75 3.76
N PHE A 134 3.90 9.75 4.61
CA PHE A 134 2.71 10.59 4.47
C PHE A 134 2.59 11.53 5.66
N VAL A 135 2.59 12.84 5.39
CA VAL A 135 2.55 13.90 6.41
C VAL A 135 1.21 14.62 6.37
N GLY A 136 0.69 14.99 7.53
CA GLY A 136 -0.59 15.71 7.65
C GLY A 136 -1.80 14.83 7.39
N VAL A 137 -1.68 13.54 7.69
CA VAL A 137 -2.75 12.57 7.46
C VAL A 137 -3.89 12.79 8.46
N ASN A 138 -5.12 12.79 7.96
CA ASN A 138 -6.31 12.96 8.80
C ASN A 138 -6.53 11.75 9.72
N PRO A 139 -7.14 11.96 10.91
CA PRO A 139 -7.48 10.88 11.83
C PRO A 139 -8.45 9.85 11.26
N GLY A 140 -8.41 8.64 11.83
CA GLY A 140 -9.26 7.52 11.48
C GLY A 140 -8.49 6.35 10.86
N GLU A 141 -9.24 5.42 10.28
CA GLU A 141 -8.67 4.32 9.50
C GLU A 141 -8.09 4.85 8.20
N ARG A 142 -6.86 4.42 7.88
CA ARG A 142 -6.15 4.77 6.64
C ARG A 142 -5.62 3.51 5.99
N VAL A 143 -5.74 3.46 4.67
CA VAL A 143 -5.22 2.35 3.88
C VAL A 143 -4.04 2.86 3.06
N VAL A 144 -2.86 2.32 3.34
CA VAL A 144 -1.69 2.53 2.48
C VAL A 144 -1.68 1.44 1.43
N ASN A 145 -1.69 1.84 0.18
CA ASN A 145 -1.56 0.94 -0.96
C ASN A 145 -0.17 1.10 -1.56
N VAL A 146 0.39 0.01 -2.00
CA VAL A 146 1.68 -0.05 -2.69
C VAL A 146 1.51 -0.86 -3.95
N ARG A 147 2.03 -0.37 -5.06
CA ARG A 147 2.04 -1.11 -6.33
C ARG A 147 3.46 -1.27 -6.85
N ASP A 148 3.67 -2.37 -7.52
CA ASP A 148 4.86 -2.59 -8.32
C ASP A 148 4.78 -1.77 -9.62
N LEU A 149 5.86 -1.07 -9.98
CA LEU A 149 5.93 -0.23 -11.19
C LEU A 149 5.87 -1.05 -12.47
N ASN A 150 6.34 -2.30 -12.42
CA ASN A 150 6.31 -3.23 -13.54
C ASN A 150 4.98 -3.97 -13.67
N GLY A 151 4.01 -3.70 -12.76
CA GLY A 151 2.67 -4.25 -12.84
C GLY A 151 2.51 -5.66 -12.28
N CYS A 152 3.51 -6.20 -11.57
CA CYS A 152 3.47 -7.56 -11.03
C CYS A 152 2.66 -7.71 -9.73
N GLY A 153 2.05 -6.64 -9.23
CA GLY A 153 1.09 -6.74 -8.15
C GLY A 153 0.98 -5.52 -7.25
N VAL A 154 0.12 -5.67 -6.24
CA VAL A 154 -0.20 -4.65 -5.26
C VAL A 154 -0.22 -5.25 -3.86
N GLY A 155 0.12 -4.43 -2.87
CA GLY A 155 0.01 -4.76 -1.46
C GLY A 155 -0.69 -3.64 -0.69
N GLN A 156 -1.18 -3.95 0.51
CA GLN A 156 -1.88 -2.99 1.35
C GLN A 156 -1.51 -3.16 2.82
N ALA A 157 -1.53 -2.04 3.57
CA ALA A 157 -1.49 -2.04 5.02
C ALA A 157 -2.52 -1.06 5.57
N VAL A 158 -3.20 -1.46 6.65
CA VAL A 158 -4.19 -0.61 7.34
C VAL A 158 -3.56 -0.09 8.62
N VAL A 159 -3.69 1.21 8.85
CA VAL A 159 -3.26 1.89 10.07
C VAL A 159 -4.40 2.73 10.64
N TYR A 160 -4.35 2.96 11.96
CA TYR A 160 -5.36 3.75 12.66
C TYR A 160 -4.71 4.96 13.32
N ILE A 161 -5.14 6.16 12.90
CA ILE A 161 -4.72 7.42 13.50
C ILE A 161 -5.75 7.83 14.54
N ILE A 162 -5.30 7.95 15.78
CA ILE A 162 -6.14 8.27 16.93
C ILE A 162 -6.10 9.77 17.18
N ASP A 163 -7.27 10.42 17.03
CA ASP A 163 -7.49 11.81 17.44
C ASP A 163 -8.96 11.99 17.89
N TYR A 164 -9.29 13.15 18.43
CA TYR A 164 -10.63 13.47 18.90
C TYR A 164 -11.22 14.68 18.17
N PRO A 165 -12.56 14.72 17.96
CA PRO A 165 -13.22 15.89 17.41
C PRO A 165 -13.05 17.10 18.32
N LYS A 166 -12.50 18.21 17.80
CA LYS A 166 -12.28 19.45 18.57
C LYS A 166 -13.59 20.19 18.88
N TYR A 167 -14.68 19.86 18.18
CA TYR A 167 -16.02 20.37 18.43
C TYR A 167 -17.09 19.39 17.94
N PHE A 168 -18.33 19.62 18.38
CA PHE A 168 -19.52 18.96 17.84
C PHE A 168 -20.74 19.91 17.88
N THR A 169 -21.77 19.62 17.08
CA THR A 169 -22.92 20.49 16.83
C THR A 169 -24.21 19.70 16.88
N PRO A 170 -24.77 19.42 18.08
CA PRO A 170 -25.95 18.57 18.22
C PRO A 170 -27.23 19.30 17.81
N ASN A 171 -27.45 19.44 16.48
CA ASN A 171 -28.57 20.11 15.84
C ASN A 171 -29.55 19.13 15.19
N GLY A 172 -29.21 17.84 15.09
CA GLY A 172 -30.04 16.77 14.53
C GLY A 172 -29.97 16.68 13.01
N ASP A 173 -28.94 17.23 12.37
CA ASP A 173 -28.73 17.16 10.92
C ASP A 173 -28.00 15.87 10.47
N GLY A 174 -27.56 15.03 11.42
CA GLY A 174 -26.82 13.79 11.16
C GLY A 174 -25.29 13.96 11.13
N PHE A 175 -24.79 15.21 11.21
CA PHE A 175 -23.36 15.50 11.21
C PHE A 175 -22.91 16.09 12.54
N HIS A 176 -21.89 15.51 13.17
CA HIS A 176 -21.34 15.98 14.43
C HIS A 176 -22.38 16.16 15.57
N ASP A 177 -23.47 15.40 15.53
CA ASP A 177 -24.54 15.46 16.53
C ASP A 177 -24.12 14.89 17.89
N THR A 178 -23.13 14.01 17.89
CA THR A 178 -22.56 13.44 19.12
C THR A 178 -21.04 13.58 19.10
N TRP A 179 -20.46 13.67 20.29
CA TRP A 179 -19.02 13.69 20.47
C TRP A 179 -18.52 12.34 21.00
N ASN A 180 -17.53 11.76 20.32
CA ASN A 180 -16.86 10.53 20.74
C ASN A 180 -15.48 10.42 20.08
N ILE A 181 -14.60 9.58 20.63
CA ILE A 181 -13.30 9.21 20.07
C ILE A 181 -13.45 7.81 19.47
N LYS A 182 -13.72 7.73 18.16
CA LYS A 182 -14.10 6.47 17.49
C LYS A 182 -12.92 5.62 17.01
N ALA A 183 -11.71 6.19 16.92
CA ALA A 183 -10.55 5.52 16.38
C ALA A 183 -9.85 4.56 17.37
N ILE A 184 -10.27 4.53 18.63
CA ILE A 184 -9.75 3.60 19.64
C ILE A 184 -10.74 2.46 19.79
N SER A 185 -10.32 1.25 19.45
CA SER A 185 -11.16 0.07 19.64
C SER A 185 -11.24 -0.33 21.12
N ASP A 186 -12.27 -1.09 21.49
CA ASP A 186 -12.49 -1.56 22.87
C ASP A 186 -11.34 -2.41 23.43
N GLN A 187 -10.51 -3.01 22.57
CA GLN A 187 -9.32 -3.79 22.99
C GLN A 187 -8.28 -2.96 23.74
N PHE A 188 -8.30 -1.64 23.60
CA PHE A 188 -7.39 -0.74 24.30
C PHE A 188 -7.95 -0.25 25.65
N ASN A 189 -9.01 -0.85 26.16
CA ASN A 189 -9.66 -0.51 27.42
C ASN A 189 -10.02 0.98 27.56
N ALA A 190 -10.38 1.63 26.46
CA ALA A 190 -10.62 3.05 26.41
C ALA A 190 -11.90 3.44 27.17
N LYS A 191 -11.73 4.40 28.08
CA LYS A 191 -12.79 4.96 28.91
C LYS A 191 -12.70 6.49 28.88
N ILE A 192 -13.82 7.14 28.53
CA ILE A 192 -13.89 8.60 28.42
C ILE A 192 -14.82 9.15 29.49
N GLN A 193 -14.32 10.12 30.27
CA GLN A 193 -15.09 10.86 31.25
C GLN A 193 -15.16 12.33 30.85
N ILE A 194 -16.37 12.90 30.79
CA ILE A 194 -16.61 14.28 30.32
C ILE A 194 -17.02 15.15 31.51
N PHE A 195 -16.42 16.34 31.62
CA PHE A 195 -16.57 17.27 32.72
C PHE A 195 -16.97 18.66 32.23
N ASP A 196 -17.67 19.41 33.07
CA ASP A 196 -17.86 20.84 32.88
C ASP A 196 -16.59 21.63 33.31
N ARG A 197 -16.61 22.96 33.11
CA ARG A 197 -15.51 23.87 33.48
C ARG A 197 -15.19 23.90 34.99
N TYR A 198 -16.08 23.38 35.84
CA TYR A 198 -15.92 23.33 37.26
C TYR A 198 -15.43 21.96 37.77
N GLY A 199 -15.12 21.05 36.84
CA GLY A 199 -14.67 19.69 37.16
C GLY A 199 -15.81 18.73 37.58
N LYS A 200 -17.08 19.10 37.36
CA LYS A 200 -18.21 18.22 37.62
C LYS A 200 -18.31 17.18 36.52
N LEU A 201 -18.32 15.88 36.86
CA LEU A 201 -18.55 14.79 35.93
C LEU A 201 -19.96 14.87 35.34
N LEU A 202 -20.06 14.95 34.04
CA LEU A 202 -21.31 15.02 33.27
C LEU A 202 -21.69 13.68 32.70
N LYS A 203 -20.74 12.97 32.09
CA LYS A 203 -20.99 11.71 31.39
C LYS A 203 -19.75 10.84 31.39
N GLU A 204 -19.96 9.54 31.43
CA GLU A 204 -18.96 8.53 31.07
C GLU A 204 -19.43 7.82 29.82
N ILE A 205 -18.57 7.69 28.80
CA ILE A 205 -18.86 7.05 27.52
C ILE A 205 -17.76 6.04 27.16
N ARG A 206 -18.12 5.12 26.30
CA ARG A 206 -17.17 4.18 25.66
C ARG A 206 -16.97 4.58 24.21
N THR A 207 -15.81 4.25 23.67
CA THR A 207 -15.46 4.53 22.28
C THR A 207 -16.36 3.80 21.27
N SER A 208 -16.85 2.61 21.62
CA SER A 208 -17.83 1.83 20.82
C SER A 208 -19.27 2.37 20.89
N GLY A 209 -19.56 3.31 21.81
CA GLY A 209 -20.91 3.86 21.98
C GLY A 209 -21.27 4.96 21.00
N GLU A 210 -22.53 5.43 21.05
CA GLU A 210 -23.02 6.51 20.20
C GLU A 210 -22.37 7.87 20.48
N GLY A 211 -21.74 8.02 21.66
CA GLY A 211 -21.11 9.27 22.09
C GLY A 211 -22.02 10.10 23.01
N TRP A 212 -21.60 11.34 23.24
CA TRP A 212 -22.31 12.30 24.07
C TRP A 212 -23.04 13.34 23.22
N ASP A 213 -24.34 13.51 23.44
CA ASP A 213 -25.23 14.41 22.73
C ASP A 213 -25.30 15.86 23.30
N GLY A 214 -24.45 16.18 24.27
CA GLY A 214 -24.44 17.50 24.93
C GLY A 214 -25.58 17.69 25.93
N THR A 215 -26.14 16.62 26.47
CA THR A 215 -27.17 16.70 27.56
C THR A 215 -26.61 16.22 28.88
N TYR A 216 -27.21 16.72 29.96
CA TYR A 216 -27.01 16.26 31.32
C TYR A 216 -28.36 16.16 32.06
N ASN A 217 -28.68 14.96 32.58
CA ASN A 217 -29.97 14.68 33.24
C ASN A 217 -31.18 15.11 32.38
N GLY A 218 -31.12 14.86 31.04
CA GLY A 218 -32.18 15.19 30.10
C GLY A 218 -32.25 16.67 29.69
N SER A 219 -31.44 17.54 30.26
CA SER A 219 -31.39 18.95 29.90
C SER A 219 -30.22 19.26 28.99
N ARG A 220 -30.46 20.10 27.95
CA ARG A 220 -29.43 20.57 27.03
C ARG A 220 -28.44 21.48 27.75
N LEU A 221 -27.16 21.20 27.60
CA LEU A 221 -26.09 22.06 28.09
C LEU A 221 -25.77 23.21 27.12
N PRO A 222 -25.27 24.34 27.59
CA PRO A 222 -24.99 25.52 26.79
C PRO A 222 -23.77 25.28 25.86
N SER A 223 -23.66 26.08 24.79
CA SER A 223 -22.43 26.19 23.99
C SER A 223 -21.31 26.66 24.90
N SER A 224 -20.28 25.84 25.02
CA SER A 224 -19.09 26.06 25.87
C SER A 224 -18.04 25.03 25.57
N ASP A 225 -16.86 25.21 26.15
CA ASP A 225 -15.86 24.15 26.20
C ASP A 225 -16.18 23.19 27.35
N TYR A 226 -15.93 21.93 27.08
CA TYR A 226 -16.05 20.80 28.00
C TYR A 226 -14.74 20.03 28.01
N TRP A 227 -14.37 19.52 29.16
CA TRP A 227 -13.13 18.78 29.36
C TRP A 227 -13.41 17.28 29.35
N PHE A 228 -12.42 16.53 28.94
CA PHE A 228 -12.49 15.07 29.07
C PHE A 228 -11.18 14.48 29.57
N VAL A 229 -11.33 13.33 30.21
CA VAL A 229 -10.24 12.45 30.58
C VAL A 229 -10.46 11.15 29.82
N LEU A 230 -9.49 10.80 28.99
CA LEU A 230 -9.42 9.50 28.31
C LEU A 230 -8.35 8.66 28.98
N SER A 231 -8.75 7.51 29.53
CA SER A 231 -7.82 6.47 29.98
C SER A 231 -7.83 5.33 28.98
N TYR A 232 -6.66 4.91 28.49
CA TYR A 232 -6.53 3.87 27.48
C TYR A 232 -5.18 3.21 27.54
N ASN A 233 -5.02 2.04 26.86
CA ASN A 233 -3.71 1.47 26.59
C ASN A 233 -3.22 1.98 25.24
N GLU A 234 -2.00 2.55 25.21
CA GLU A 234 -1.40 3.05 23.97
C GLU A 234 -1.26 1.89 22.95
N PRO A 235 -1.80 2.02 21.72
CA PRO A 235 -1.82 0.93 20.74
C PRO A 235 -0.46 0.37 20.35
N VAL A 236 0.57 1.22 20.33
CA VAL A 236 1.93 0.85 19.92
C VAL A 236 2.69 0.19 21.07
N THR A 237 2.60 0.73 22.27
CA THR A 237 3.40 0.27 23.43
C THR A 237 2.64 -0.65 24.37
N GLY A 238 1.30 -0.64 24.36
CA GLY A 238 0.45 -1.33 25.30
C GLY A 238 0.38 -0.67 26.68
N GLU A 239 1.10 0.43 26.91
CA GLU A 239 1.22 1.08 28.23
C GLU A 239 -0.05 1.85 28.57
N PRO A 240 -0.52 1.79 29.84
CA PRO A 240 -1.63 2.60 30.31
C PRO A 240 -1.32 4.09 30.21
N THR A 241 -2.16 4.82 29.51
CA THR A 241 -1.98 6.25 29.23
C THR A 241 -3.24 7.03 29.58
N VAL A 242 -3.08 8.29 30.00
CA VAL A 242 -4.18 9.21 30.29
C VAL A 242 -3.99 10.50 29.52
N LEU A 243 -5.00 10.85 28.71
CA LEU A 243 -5.08 12.13 28.03
C LEU A 243 -6.13 13.02 28.70
N ASN A 244 -5.74 14.28 29.00
CA ASN A 244 -6.62 15.34 29.44
C ASN A 244 -6.67 16.42 28.36
N ALA A 245 -7.86 16.70 27.84
CA ALA A 245 -8.04 17.71 26.81
C ALA A 245 -9.44 18.32 26.87
N HIS A 246 -9.78 19.20 25.95
CA HIS A 246 -11.09 19.83 25.86
C HIS A 246 -11.61 19.82 24.42
N PHE A 247 -12.91 19.99 24.30
CA PHE A 247 -13.60 20.16 23.03
C PHE A 247 -14.77 21.13 23.21
N THR A 248 -15.25 21.70 22.12
CA THR A 248 -16.31 22.71 22.12
C THR A 248 -17.65 22.12 21.71
N LEU A 249 -18.69 22.31 22.52
CA LEU A 249 -20.08 22.14 22.10
C LEU A 249 -20.57 23.46 21.47
N LYS A 250 -21.06 23.41 20.25
CA LYS A 250 -21.64 24.53 19.52
C LYS A 250 -23.12 24.27 19.23
N ARG A 251 -23.97 25.24 19.48
CA ARG A 251 -25.43 25.18 19.21
C ARG A 251 -25.85 26.43 18.44
#